data_59ba816bd3d699fc5c6e4669e4832a91
#
_entry.id   59ba816bd3d699fc5c6e4669e4832a91
#
_cell.length_a   1.000
_cell.length_b   1.000
_cell.length_c   1.000
_cell.angle_alpha   90.00
_cell.angle_beta   90.00
_cell.angle_gamma   90.00
#
_symmetry.space_group_name_H-M   'P 1'
#
loop_
_entity.id
_entity.type
_entity.pdbx_description
1 polymer ?
#
loop_
_entity_poly.entity_id
_entity_poly.type
_entity_poly.pdbx_seq_one_letter_code
_entity_poly.pdbx_strand_id
1 'polypeptide(L)'
;MQQTVIEKMLVISTGHLPKEVMDDTLAQIDNQIYIGMTREEGCLLHIPSTEIEKYSPDLYYIMEFAQHQQCEWVLFDRDGPTYNNLPTFDW
;
A
#
# COMPACT_ATOMS: atom_id res chain seq x y z
N MET A 1 -14.64 -30.51 -4.47
CA MET A 1 -14.49 -29.41 -5.43
C MET A 1 -13.49 -28.41 -4.90
N GLN A 2 -12.56 -28.01 -5.72
CA GLN A 2 -11.54 -27.06 -5.33
C GLN A 2 -12.00 -25.63 -5.66
N GLN A 3 -11.89 -24.73 -4.69
CA GLN A 3 -12.23 -23.34 -4.88
C GLN A 3 -10.96 -22.54 -5.21
N THR A 4 -11.05 -21.72 -6.26
CA THR A 4 -9.95 -20.83 -6.62
C THR A 4 -10.14 -19.49 -5.92
N VAL A 5 -9.10 -19.04 -5.23
CA VAL A 5 -9.08 -17.73 -4.59
C VAL A 5 -8.08 -16.86 -5.34
N ILE A 6 -8.56 -15.73 -5.86
CA ILE A 6 -7.73 -14.79 -6.62
C ILE A 6 -7.85 -13.44 -5.96
N GLU A 7 -6.71 -12.85 -5.59
CA GLU A 7 -6.66 -11.51 -5.01
C GLU A 7 -5.86 -10.60 -5.93
N LYS A 8 -6.26 -9.33 -5.98
CA LYS A 8 -5.64 -8.33 -6.86
C LYS A 8 -4.69 -7.46 -6.08
N MET A 9 -3.64 -7.03 -6.74
CA MET A 9 -2.59 -6.20 -6.15
C MET A 9 -2.38 -4.95 -7.01
N LEU A 10 -2.39 -3.79 -6.36
CA LEU A 10 -1.98 -2.54 -7.00
C LEU A 10 -0.47 -2.41 -6.85
N VAL A 11 0.23 -2.24 -7.96
CA VAL A 11 1.68 -1.96 -7.95
C VAL A 11 1.87 -0.46 -8.15
N ILE A 12 2.62 0.19 -7.25
CA ILE A 12 2.71 1.64 -7.23
C ILE A 12 4.08 2.07 -6.69
N SER A 13 4.59 3.20 -7.19
CA SER A 13 5.85 3.74 -6.73
C SER A 13 5.79 4.18 -5.27
N THR A 14 6.88 3.97 -4.52
CA THR A 14 7.03 4.52 -3.17
C THR A 14 6.95 6.04 -3.17
N GLY A 15 7.19 6.69 -4.31
CA GLY A 15 7.09 8.14 -4.45
C GLY A 15 5.68 8.70 -4.26
N HIS A 16 4.65 7.85 -4.20
CA HIS A 16 3.29 8.28 -3.90
C HIS A 16 3.03 8.47 -2.40
N LEU A 17 4.03 8.21 -1.55
CA LEU A 17 3.95 8.51 -0.11
C LEU A 17 5.12 9.41 0.29
N PRO A 18 4.89 10.34 1.25
CA PRO A 18 6.02 11.02 1.87
C PRO A 18 6.96 10.00 2.52
N LYS A 19 8.26 10.35 2.60
CA LYS A 19 9.25 9.43 3.17
C LYS A 19 8.89 9.01 4.58
N GLU A 20 8.48 9.95 5.43
CA GLU A 20 8.14 9.65 6.82
C GLU A 20 6.91 8.73 6.93
N VAL A 21 5.98 8.81 5.99
CA VAL A 21 4.82 7.92 5.97
C VAL A 21 5.25 6.52 5.53
N MET A 22 6.15 6.42 4.55
CA MET A 22 6.69 5.13 4.14
C MET A 22 7.47 4.48 5.28
N ASP A 23 8.32 5.26 5.97
CA ASP A 23 9.10 4.75 7.10
C ASP A 23 8.18 4.26 8.22
N ASP A 24 7.11 4.98 8.52
CA ASP A 24 6.13 4.57 9.51
C ASP A 24 5.42 3.28 9.07
N THR A 25 5.04 3.20 7.81
CA THR A 25 4.36 2.01 7.27
C THR A 25 5.24 0.77 7.43
N LEU A 26 6.53 0.90 7.10
CA LEU A 26 7.48 -0.21 7.25
C LEU A 26 7.58 -0.63 8.72
N ALA A 27 7.64 0.33 9.64
CA ALA A 27 7.70 0.04 11.07
C ALA A 27 6.44 -0.68 11.57
N GLN A 28 5.27 -0.26 11.09
CA GLN A 28 4.01 -0.87 11.50
C GLN A 28 3.90 -2.31 11.00
N ILE A 29 4.45 -2.61 9.81
CA ILE A 29 4.50 -3.96 9.28
C ILE A 29 5.48 -4.80 10.12
N ASP A 30 6.67 -4.27 10.41
CA ASP A 30 7.67 -4.98 11.19
C ASP A 30 7.18 -5.29 12.60
N ASN A 31 6.35 -4.41 13.17
CA ASN A 31 5.76 -4.61 14.50
C ASN A 31 4.45 -5.41 14.45
N GLN A 32 4.08 -5.92 13.28
CA GLN A 32 2.90 -6.76 13.09
C GLN A 32 1.58 -6.04 13.40
N ILE A 33 1.57 -4.70 13.31
CA ILE A 33 0.35 -3.91 13.45
C ILE A 33 -0.38 -3.87 12.11
N TYR A 34 0.35 -3.70 11.01
CA TYR A 34 -0.19 -3.84 9.67
C TYR A 34 0.19 -5.21 9.11
N ILE A 35 -0.72 -5.82 8.36
CA ILE A 35 -0.45 -7.10 7.69
C ILE A 35 0.28 -6.82 6.38
N GLY A 36 1.45 -7.40 6.24
CA GLY A 36 2.24 -7.19 5.04
C GLY A 36 3.64 -7.74 5.15
N MET A 37 4.50 -7.30 4.25
CA MET A 37 5.88 -7.75 4.18
C MET A 37 6.78 -6.58 3.75
N THR A 38 7.83 -6.32 4.52
CA THR A 38 8.82 -5.31 4.13
C THR A 38 9.79 -5.92 3.11
N ARG A 39 10.27 -5.08 2.20
CA ARG A 39 11.19 -5.46 1.16
C ARG A 39 12.24 -4.35 0.99
N GLU A 40 13.36 -4.68 0.35
CA GLU A 40 14.38 -3.68 0.06
C GLU A 40 13.84 -2.54 -0.80
N GLU A 41 12.95 -2.86 -1.75
CA GLU A 41 12.39 -1.90 -2.69
C GLU A 41 11.16 -1.16 -2.16
N GLY A 42 10.63 -1.56 -0.99
CA GLY A 42 9.42 -0.98 -0.42
C GLY A 42 8.69 -1.98 0.46
N CYS A 43 7.42 -2.20 0.20
CA CYS A 43 6.65 -3.17 0.99
C CYS A 43 5.40 -3.64 0.27
N LEU A 44 4.94 -4.83 0.67
CA LEU A 44 3.62 -5.34 0.31
C LEU A 44 2.71 -5.10 1.51
N LEU A 45 1.55 -4.47 1.28
CA LEU A 45 0.63 -4.11 2.35
C LEU A 45 -0.76 -4.65 2.04
N HIS A 46 -1.33 -5.38 3.00
CA HIS A 46 -2.71 -5.84 2.89
C HIS A 46 -3.67 -4.70 3.22
N ILE A 47 -4.73 -4.57 2.41
CA ILE A 47 -5.75 -3.54 2.63
C ILE A 47 -6.88 -4.21 3.41
N PRO A 48 -7.13 -3.79 4.66
CA PRO A 48 -8.28 -4.32 5.39
C PRO A 48 -9.59 -3.87 4.75
N SER A 49 -10.63 -4.67 4.92
CA SER A 49 -11.94 -4.35 4.34
C SER A 49 -12.64 -3.22 5.07
N THR A 50 -12.22 -2.90 6.30
CA THR A 50 -12.83 -1.86 7.13
C THR A 50 -11.74 -1.07 7.86
N GLU A 51 -12.12 0.11 8.37
CA GLU A 51 -11.28 0.92 9.26
C GLU A 51 -10.01 1.47 8.61
N ILE A 52 -10.01 1.64 7.28
CA ILE A 52 -8.86 2.25 6.60
C ILE A 52 -8.67 3.71 6.99
N GLU A 53 -9.70 4.35 7.52
CA GLU A 53 -9.61 5.73 8.00
C GLU A 53 -8.70 5.90 9.21
N LYS A 54 -8.25 4.81 9.83
CA LYS A 54 -7.29 4.85 10.94
C LYS A 54 -5.86 5.06 10.46
N TYR A 55 -5.61 4.86 9.17
CA TYR A 55 -4.28 5.06 8.61
C TYR A 55 -4.01 6.55 8.40
N SER A 56 -2.75 6.92 8.22
CA SER A 56 -2.39 8.30 7.92
C SER A 56 -3.11 8.75 6.64
N PRO A 57 -3.44 10.05 6.50
CA PRO A 57 -4.17 10.52 5.33
C PRO A 57 -3.54 10.16 4.00
N ASP A 58 -2.20 10.23 3.89
CA ASP A 58 -1.52 9.90 2.64
C ASP A 58 -1.67 8.43 2.30
N LEU A 59 -1.51 7.55 3.29
CA LEU A 59 -1.65 6.11 3.07
C LEU A 59 -3.12 5.75 2.81
N TYR A 60 -4.03 6.34 3.58
CA TYR A 60 -5.47 6.14 3.39
C TYR A 60 -5.89 6.44 1.95
N TYR A 61 -5.36 7.53 1.38
CA TYR A 61 -5.69 7.93 0.02
C TYR A 61 -5.31 6.84 -0.99
N ILE A 62 -4.13 6.25 -0.83
CA ILE A 62 -3.68 5.17 -1.69
C ILE A 62 -4.53 3.92 -1.49
N MET A 63 -4.84 3.58 -0.24
CA MET A 63 -5.65 2.41 0.06
C MET A 63 -7.07 2.55 -0.49
N GLU A 64 -7.65 3.74 -0.41
CA GLU A 64 -8.95 4.00 -0.99
C GLU A 64 -8.93 3.85 -2.51
N PHE A 65 -7.89 4.38 -3.16
CA PHE A 65 -7.72 4.21 -4.60
C PHE A 65 -7.64 2.73 -4.96
N ALA A 66 -6.86 1.96 -4.21
CA ALA A 66 -6.72 0.51 -4.46
C ALA A 66 -8.05 -0.22 -4.26
N GLN A 67 -8.81 0.13 -3.23
CA GLN A 67 -10.13 -0.46 -2.99
C GLN A 67 -11.09 -0.19 -4.14
N HIS A 68 -11.06 1.01 -4.69
CA HIS A 68 -11.90 1.35 -5.85
C HIS A 68 -11.52 0.53 -7.08
N GLN A 69 -10.28 0.04 -7.15
CA GLN A 69 -9.83 -0.87 -8.20
C GLN A 69 -10.07 -2.33 -7.82
N GLN A 70 -10.73 -2.59 -6.70
CA GLN A 70 -11.03 -3.93 -6.19
C GLN A 70 -9.77 -4.72 -5.87
N CYS A 71 -8.73 -4.03 -5.37
CA CYS A 71 -7.49 -4.65 -4.95
C CYS A 71 -7.52 -4.94 -3.45
N GLU A 72 -6.95 -6.05 -3.05
CA GLU A 72 -6.81 -6.45 -1.65
C GLU A 72 -5.41 -6.14 -1.12
N TRP A 73 -4.46 -5.82 -2.01
CA TRP A 73 -3.06 -5.57 -1.67
C TRP A 73 -2.53 -4.37 -2.41
N VAL A 74 -1.55 -3.70 -1.80
CA VAL A 74 -0.75 -2.67 -2.46
C VAL A 74 0.70 -3.06 -2.35
N LEU A 75 1.40 -3.11 -3.48
CA LEU A 75 2.85 -3.30 -3.52
C LEU A 75 3.49 -1.94 -3.79
N PHE A 76 4.13 -1.39 -2.75
CA PHE A 76 4.94 -0.18 -2.91
C PHE A 76 6.33 -0.60 -3.35
N ASP A 77 6.75 -0.12 -4.51
CA ASP A 77 8.03 -0.49 -5.11
C ASP A 77 8.68 0.81 -5.64
N ARG A 78 9.92 1.07 -5.22
CA ARG A 78 10.62 2.30 -5.65
C ARG A 78 10.76 2.39 -7.17
N ASP A 79 10.74 1.25 -7.87
CA ASP A 79 10.80 1.19 -9.32
C ASP A 79 9.43 0.99 -9.95
N GLY A 80 8.37 1.08 -9.15
CA GLY A 80 7.01 0.89 -9.64
C GLY A 80 6.49 2.10 -10.41
N PRO A 81 5.32 1.94 -11.04
CA PRO A 81 4.74 3.02 -11.83
C PRO A 81 4.18 4.14 -10.96
N THR A 82 4.13 5.34 -11.53
CA THR A 82 3.43 6.48 -10.93
C THR A 82 2.11 6.70 -11.68
N TYR A 83 1.12 7.20 -10.95
CA TYR A 83 -0.22 7.44 -11.49
C TYR A 83 -0.53 8.94 -11.41
N ASN A 84 -0.98 9.52 -12.53
CA ASN A 84 -1.17 10.97 -12.64
C ASN A 84 -2.24 11.52 -11.71
N ASN A 85 -3.21 10.69 -11.31
CA ASN A 85 -4.30 11.11 -10.43
C ASN A 85 -3.97 10.96 -8.94
N LEU A 86 -2.74 10.61 -8.61
CA LEU A 86 -2.29 10.49 -7.22
C LEU A 86 -1.12 11.43 -6.99
N PRO A 87 -1.00 12.00 -5.77
CA PRO A 87 0.13 12.88 -5.47
C PRO A 87 1.46 12.13 -5.47
N THR A 88 2.53 12.85 -5.73
CA THR A 88 3.90 12.32 -5.64
C THR A 88 4.73 13.24 -4.76
N PHE A 89 5.77 12.67 -4.17
CA PHE A 89 6.64 13.37 -3.23
C PHE A 89 8.10 13.13 -3.61
N ASP A 90 8.93 14.13 -3.37
CA ASP A 90 10.36 14.06 -3.65
C ASP A 90 11.12 13.61 -2.39
N TRP A 91 11.89 12.53 -2.52
CA TRP A 91 12.79 12.08 -1.45
C TRP A 91 13.74 10.98 -1.92
#